data_07ac5106678ecf07714231776dba1f73
#
_entry.id   07ac5106678ecf07714231776dba1f73
#
_cell.length_a   1.000
_cell.length_b   1.000
_cell.length_c   1.000
_cell.angle_alpha   90.00
_cell.angle_beta   90.00
_cell.angle_gamma   90.00
#
_symmetry.space_group_name_H-M   'P 1'
#
loop_
_entity.id
_entity.type
_entity.pdbx_description
1 polymer ?
#
loop_
_entity_poly.entity_id
_entity_poly.type
_entity_poly.pdbx_seq_one_letter_code
_entity_poly.pdbx_strand_id
1 'polypeptide(L)'
;MKRYAYIFILLFFITTGLSAQIKIGNYTFKDGAEYTGELKGKRPNGKGKTVFISGDIYEGLYVKGKRQGEGTYLFHDGEKYVGEWFNDQQHGKGTFHFMNNNRYEGMWYADYQEGDGTMYYYNGDTYVGQWQKDMRSGKGVYTWKAGAKYEGTWKDDKKDGQGLMVWPDKSSYNGDWVADSREGKGTFQYVNGDKYVGDWKADIQHGKGIYYFSSGDRYEGDYVEGERTGKGIYVHKNGDNYVGEFKNGEQSGQGTFTWSTGAVYEGQWIDNVRSGKGHYKWANGDEYDGDWKNDMPDGEGVLTMADGTRYTGGFSKGMEEGKGVMLTPDGIRFEGSFKQGKKHGPFVETDKDGKIVRKGVYKFGTLDVAQK
;
A
#
# COMPACT_ATOMS: atom_id res chain seq x y z
N MET A 1 -46.54 -66.04 -53.17
CA MET A 1 -45.80 -64.93 -52.62
C MET A 1 -44.99 -64.24 -53.72
N LYS A 2 -45.47 -63.06 -54.19
CA LYS A 2 -44.81 -62.32 -55.26
C LYS A 2 -43.82 -61.35 -54.65
N ARG A 3 -42.51 -61.42 -54.98
CA ARG A 3 -41.49 -60.52 -54.63
C ARG A 3 -41.41 -59.37 -55.66
N TYR A 4 -41.63 -58.13 -55.23
CA TYR A 4 -41.38 -56.94 -56.03
C TYR A 4 -39.97 -56.47 -55.79
N ALA A 5 -39.16 -56.42 -56.84
CA ALA A 5 -37.82 -55.80 -56.81
C ALA A 5 -37.98 -54.31 -57.16
N TYR A 6 -37.57 -53.43 -56.22
CA TYR A 6 -37.48 -51.99 -56.51
C TYR A 6 -36.06 -51.68 -57.04
N ILE A 7 -36.02 -51.25 -58.29
CA ILE A 7 -34.81 -50.71 -58.92
C ILE A 7 -34.68 -49.22 -58.49
N PHE A 8 -33.69 -48.92 -57.66
CA PHE A 8 -33.32 -47.54 -57.37
C PHE A 8 -32.38 -47.03 -58.48
N ILE A 9 -32.87 -46.10 -59.32
CA ILE A 9 -32.08 -45.39 -60.29
C ILE A 9 -31.36 -44.20 -59.51
N LEU A 10 -30.04 -44.34 -59.23
CA LEU A 10 -29.26 -43.29 -58.67
C LEU A 10 -28.87 -42.27 -59.76
N LEU A 11 -29.59 -41.12 -59.82
CA LEU A 11 -29.24 -40.01 -60.67
C LEU A 11 -28.00 -39.28 -60.04
N PHE A 12 -26.80 -39.50 -60.60
CA PHE A 12 -25.62 -38.74 -60.30
C PHE A 12 -25.75 -37.34 -60.95
N PHE A 13 -26.11 -36.33 -60.19
CA PHE A 13 -25.92 -34.96 -60.62
C PHE A 13 -24.41 -34.62 -60.58
N ILE A 14 -23.73 -34.67 -61.69
CA ILE A 14 -22.39 -34.08 -61.85
C ILE A 14 -22.59 -32.57 -61.92
N THR A 15 -22.49 -31.91 -60.77
CA THR A 15 -22.32 -30.44 -60.74
C THR A 15 -20.89 -30.14 -61.21
N THR A 16 -20.72 -29.84 -62.47
CA THR A 16 -19.51 -29.21 -62.98
C THR A 16 -19.43 -27.80 -62.40
N GLY A 17 -18.89 -27.70 -61.16
CA GLY A 17 -18.46 -26.41 -60.66
C GLY A 17 -17.38 -25.85 -61.56
N LEU A 18 -17.69 -24.83 -62.37
CA LEU A 18 -16.69 -24.02 -63.04
C LEU A 18 -15.78 -23.41 -61.96
N SER A 19 -14.71 -24.11 -61.61
CA SER A 19 -13.58 -23.51 -60.86
C SER A 19 -13.03 -22.37 -61.72
N ALA A 20 -13.31 -21.15 -61.38
CA ALA A 20 -12.76 -20.00 -62.06
C ALA A 20 -11.23 -20.14 -62.01
N GLN A 21 -10.62 -20.29 -63.21
CA GLN A 21 -9.21 -20.54 -63.38
C GLN A 21 -8.41 -19.38 -62.75
N ILE A 22 -7.65 -19.66 -61.69
CA ILE A 22 -6.71 -18.68 -61.08
C ILE A 22 -5.64 -18.38 -62.12
N LYS A 23 -5.47 -17.08 -62.49
CA LYS A 23 -4.44 -16.61 -63.36
C LYS A 23 -3.49 -15.71 -62.60
N ILE A 24 -2.18 -15.85 -62.80
CA ILE A 24 -1.19 -14.89 -62.32
C ILE A 24 -1.17 -13.72 -63.28
N GLY A 25 -1.18 -12.48 -62.77
CA GLY A 25 -1.17 -11.26 -63.57
C GLY A 25 -0.94 -10.01 -62.73
N ASN A 26 -1.02 -8.89 -63.38
CA ASN A 26 -0.83 -7.56 -62.77
C ASN A 26 -2.16 -6.83 -62.66
N TYR A 27 -2.27 -5.99 -61.60
CA TYR A 27 -3.42 -5.12 -61.41
C TYR A 27 -2.95 -3.80 -60.78
N THR A 28 -3.43 -2.67 -61.29
CA THR A 28 -3.17 -1.36 -60.72
C THR A 28 -4.38 -0.88 -59.97
N PHE A 29 -4.22 -0.60 -58.67
CA PHE A 29 -5.28 -0.03 -57.82
C PHE A 29 -5.57 1.43 -58.24
N LYS A 30 -6.70 1.97 -57.78
CA LYS A 30 -7.11 3.35 -58.09
C LYS A 30 -6.14 4.43 -57.57
N ASP A 31 -5.48 4.12 -56.45
CA ASP A 31 -4.47 4.95 -55.81
C ASP A 31 -3.07 4.82 -56.46
N GLY A 32 -2.96 4.03 -57.50
CA GLY A 32 -1.71 3.83 -58.27
C GLY A 32 -0.84 2.69 -57.71
N ALA A 33 -1.23 1.98 -56.65
CA ALA A 33 -0.49 0.84 -56.13
C ALA A 33 -0.47 -0.31 -57.17
N GLU A 34 0.67 -0.98 -57.32
CA GLU A 34 0.89 -2.03 -58.32
C GLU A 34 0.87 -3.41 -57.66
N TYR A 35 -0.05 -4.27 -58.10
CA TYR A 35 -0.18 -5.65 -57.65
C TYR A 35 0.33 -6.63 -58.71
N THR A 36 1.01 -7.66 -58.25
CA THR A 36 1.38 -8.85 -59.00
C THR A 36 1.01 -10.09 -58.22
N GLY A 37 0.22 -10.99 -58.83
CA GLY A 37 -0.21 -12.20 -58.12
C GLY A 37 -1.44 -12.88 -58.74
N GLU A 38 -2.12 -13.65 -57.94
CA GLU A 38 -3.30 -14.43 -58.33
C GLU A 38 -4.52 -13.52 -58.54
N LEU A 39 -5.18 -13.68 -59.64
CA LEU A 39 -6.38 -12.94 -60.04
C LEU A 39 -7.58 -13.89 -60.20
N LYS A 40 -8.74 -13.45 -59.72
CA LYS A 40 -10.04 -14.02 -60.07
C LYS A 40 -10.81 -13.00 -60.93
N GLY A 41 -10.95 -13.31 -62.20
CA GLY A 41 -11.38 -12.32 -63.20
C GLY A 41 -10.32 -11.23 -63.39
N LYS A 42 -10.66 -9.99 -63.06
CA LYS A 42 -9.77 -8.82 -63.20
C LYS A 42 -9.37 -8.22 -61.83
N ARG A 43 -9.50 -8.96 -60.72
CA ARG A 43 -9.21 -8.43 -59.39
C ARG A 43 -8.26 -9.34 -58.60
N PRO A 44 -7.42 -8.80 -57.75
CA PRO A 44 -6.58 -9.55 -56.82
C PRO A 44 -7.43 -10.53 -55.99
N ASN A 45 -7.04 -11.83 -56.01
CA ASN A 45 -7.72 -12.87 -55.26
C ASN A 45 -6.82 -14.10 -55.18
N GLY A 46 -6.36 -14.45 -54.01
CA GLY A 46 -5.33 -15.44 -53.73
C GLY A 46 -4.01 -14.76 -53.30
N LYS A 47 -2.88 -15.41 -53.54
CA LYS A 47 -1.57 -14.90 -53.15
C LYS A 47 -1.07 -13.81 -54.09
N GLY A 48 -0.51 -12.74 -53.53
CA GLY A 48 0.08 -11.68 -54.34
C GLY A 48 0.90 -10.67 -53.52
N LYS A 49 1.59 -9.81 -54.27
CA LYS A 49 2.42 -8.73 -53.77
C LYS A 49 1.91 -7.40 -54.30
N THR A 50 1.80 -6.41 -53.44
CA THR A 50 1.49 -5.02 -53.82
C THR A 50 2.64 -4.13 -53.42
N VAL A 51 3.06 -3.24 -54.36
CA VAL A 51 3.97 -2.12 -54.06
C VAL A 51 3.12 -0.86 -54.10
N PHE A 52 3.09 -0.15 -52.97
CA PHE A 52 2.35 1.10 -52.82
C PHE A 52 3.19 2.29 -53.30
N ILE A 53 2.56 3.40 -53.65
CA ILE A 53 3.25 4.64 -54.07
C ILE A 53 4.14 5.20 -52.95
N SER A 54 3.75 4.96 -51.65
CA SER A 54 4.56 5.32 -50.49
C SER A 54 5.89 4.58 -50.40
N GLY A 55 6.07 3.50 -51.17
CA GLY A 55 7.21 2.58 -51.07
C GLY A 55 6.93 1.40 -50.13
N ASP A 56 5.80 1.34 -49.47
CA ASP A 56 5.38 0.20 -48.67
C ASP A 56 5.17 -1.04 -49.54
N ILE A 57 5.29 -2.21 -48.95
CA ILE A 57 5.12 -3.49 -49.64
C ILE A 57 4.20 -4.38 -48.83
N TYR A 58 3.16 -4.91 -49.46
CA TYR A 58 2.38 -6.02 -48.87
C TYR A 58 2.60 -7.28 -49.68
N GLU A 59 2.80 -8.39 -49.01
CA GLU A 59 2.84 -9.73 -49.59
C GLU A 59 1.96 -10.67 -48.78
N GLY A 60 0.90 -11.22 -49.36
CA GLY A 60 -0.08 -12.02 -48.63
C GLY A 60 -1.30 -12.40 -49.48
N LEU A 61 -2.35 -12.77 -48.74
CA LEU A 61 -3.60 -13.20 -49.33
C LEU A 61 -4.51 -12.01 -49.67
N TYR A 62 -5.25 -12.15 -50.75
CA TYR A 62 -6.28 -11.21 -51.19
C TYR A 62 -7.62 -11.91 -51.43
N VAL A 63 -8.70 -11.27 -51.06
CA VAL A 63 -10.07 -11.64 -51.45
C VAL A 63 -10.79 -10.44 -52.01
N LYS A 64 -11.24 -10.58 -53.27
CA LYS A 64 -11.97 -9.51 -54.02
C LYS A 64 -11.23 -8.16 -54.03
N GLY A 65 -9.92 -8.17 -54.10
CA GLY A 65 -9.07 -6.97 -54.14
C GLY A 65 -8.70 -6.36 -52.80
N LYS A 66 -9.03 -7.02 -51.70
CA LYS A 66 -8.69 -6.58 -50.35
C LYS A 66 -7.73 -7.55 -49.66
N ARG A 67 -6.82 -7.07 -48.83
CA ARG A 67 -5.93 -7.87 -47.99
C ARG A 67 -6.80 -8.68 -47.03
N GLN A 68 -6.55 -9.98 -46.96
CA GLN A 68 -7.37 -10.92 -46.20
C GLN A 68 -6.55 -12.16 -45.84
N GLY A 69 -6.70 -12.68 -44.58
CA GLY A 69 -5.92 -13.82 -44.13
C GLY A 69 -4.46 -13.44 -43.84
N GLU A 70 -3.53 -14.39 -43.96
CA GLU A 70 -2.10 -14.16 -43.65
C GLU A 70 -1.41 -13.25 -44.63
N GLY A 71 -0.59 -12.32 -44.12
CA GLY A 71 0.23 -11.43 -44.93
C GLY A 71 1.29 -10.68 -44.16
N THR A 72 2.29 -10.20 -44.90
CA THR A 72 3.38 -9.35 -44.41
C THR A 72 3.23 -7.98 -45.02
N TYR A 73 3.26 -6.94 -44.19
CA TYR A 73 3.35 -5.55 -44.61
C TYR A 73 4.68 -4.97 -44.18
N LEU A 74 5.47 -4.51 -45.10
CA LEU A 74 6.72 -3.80 -44.86
C LEU A 74 6.48 -2.31 -45.17
N PHE A 75 6.58 -1.50 -44.17
CA PHE A 75 6.49 -0.06 -44.27
C PHE A 75 7.80 0.51 -44.83
N HIS A 76 7.72 1.61 -45.54
CA HIS A 76 8.88 2.25 -46.20
C HIS A 76 9.94 2.75 -45.22
N ASP A 77 9.55 3.02 -43.96
CA ASP A 77 10.41 3.43 -42.85
C ASP A 77 11.10 2.23 -42.15
N GLY A 78 10.78 1.00 -42.55
CA GLY A 78 11.38 -0.23 -42.03
C GLY A 78 10.57 -0.94 -40.96
N GLU A 79 9.44 -0.39 -40.50
CA GLU A 79 8.50 -1.12 -39.66
C GLU A 79 7.91 -2.31 -40.42
N LYS A 80 7.46 -3.32 -39.68
CA LYS A 80 6.96 -4.55 -40.29
C LYS A 80 5.83 -5.16 -39.49
N TYR A 81 4.73 -5.47 -40.17
CA TYR A 81 3.67 -6.32 -39.63
C TYR A 81 3.65 -7.68 -40.34
N VAL A 82 3.50 -8.75 -39.52
CA VAL A 82 3.30 -10.11 -40.01
C VAL A 82 2.12 -10.71 -39.27
N GLY A 83 1.04 -11.02 -39.95
CA GLY A 83 -0.14 -11.56 -39.28
C GLY A 83 -1.37 -11.60 -40.17
N GLU A 84 -2.51 -11.75 -39.51
CA GLU A 84 -3.80 -11.85 -40.16
C GLU A 84 -4.32 -10.47 -40.57
N TRP A 85 -5.04 -10.46 -41.69
CA TRP A 85 -5.68 -9.30 -42.28
C TRP A 85 -7.16 -9.57 -42.49
N PHE A 86 -7.97 -8.57 -42.25
CA PHE A 86 -9.39 -8.61 -42.58
C PHE A 86 -9.82 -7.27 -43.19
N ASN A 87 -10.29 -7.34 -44.43
CA ASN A 87 -10.85 -6.17 -45.13
C ASN A 87 -9.89 -4.98 -45.23
N ASP A 88 -8.59 -5.24 -45.51
CA ASP A 88 -7.46 -4.30 -45.60
C ASP A 88 -6.91 -3.80 -44.26
N GLN A 89 -7.41 -4.32 -43.13
CA GLN A 89 -6.96 -3.94 -41.79
C GLN A 89 -6.23 -5.09 -41.11
N GLN A 90 -5.27 -4.79 -40.24
CA GLN A 90 -4.64 -5.74 -39.35
C GLN A 90 -5.71 -6.32 -38.41
N HIS A 91 -5.71 -7.64 -38.28
CA HIS A 91 -6.76 -8.35 -37.55
C HIS A 91 -6.22 -9.68 -37.01
N GLY A 92 -6.95 -10.32 -36.08
CA GLY A 92 -6.55 -11.62 -35.56
C GLY A 92 -5.17 -11.59 -34.91
N LYS A 93 -4.38 -12.65 -35.10
CA LYS A 93 -3.02 -12.75 -34.56
C LYS A 93 -2.01 -12.06 -35.46
N GLY A 94 -1.10 -11.30 -34.87
CA GLY A 94 -0.03 -10.65 -35.62
C GLY A 94 1.15 -10.21 -34.77
N THR A 95 2.28 -10.01 -35.45
CA THR A 95 3.52 -9.48 -34.88
C THR A 95 3.85 -8.16 -35.58
N PHE A 96 4.06 -7.11 -34.80
CA PHE A 96 4.53 -5.83 -35.29
C PHE A 96 5.95 -5.55 -34.78
N HIS A 97 6.85 -5.26 -35.69
CA HIS A 97 8.21 -4.80 -35.43
C HIS A 97 8.28 -3.30 -35.65
N PHE A 98 8.48 -2.55 -34.60
CA PHE A 98 8.60 -1.09 -34.63
C PHE A 98 10.00 -0.64 -35.00
N MET A 99 10.12 0.55 -35.56
CA MET A 99 11.41 1.14 -35.96
C MET A 99 12.38 1.31 -34.75
N ASN A 100 11.84 1.53 -33.54
CA ASN A 100 12.60 1.67 -32.31
C ASN A 100 13.04 0.32 -31.70
N ASN A 101 12.96 -0.77 -32.46
CA ASN A 101 13.23 -2.15 -32.03
C ASN A 101 12.28 -2.71 -30.94
N ASN A 102 11.16 -2.07 -30.65
CA ASN A 102 10.10 -2.71 -29.91
C ASN A 102 9.43 -3.78 -30.80
N ARG A 103 8.80 -4.76 -30.16
CA ARG A 103 8.06 -5.80 -30.88
C ARG A 103 6.79 -6.12 -30.08
N TYR A 104 5.65 -6.07 -30.77
CA TYR A 104 4.37 -6.54 -30.25
C TYR A 104 4.01 -7.88 -30.89
N GLU A 105 3.57 -8.83 -30.07
CA GLU A 105 3.01 -10.13 -30.49
C GLU A 105 1.66 -10.31 -29.81
N GLY A 106 0.58 -10.31 -30.56
CA GLY A 106 -0.75 -10.39 -29.94
C GLY A 106 -1.90 -10.31 -30.92
N MET A 107 -3.06 -10.01 -30.33
CA MET A 107 -4.29 -9.85 -31.07
C MET A 107 -4.43 -8.43 -31.63
N TRP A 108 -5.05 -8.34 -32.78
CA TRP A 108 -5.32 -7.11 -33.52
C TRP A 108 -6.79 -7.02 -33.90
N TYR A 109 -7.36 -5.85 -33.83
CA TYR A 109 -8.69 -5.56 -34.32
C TYR A 109 -8.74 -4.18 -34.97
N ALA A 110 -9.08 -4.16 -36.29
CA ALA A 110 -9.22 -2.92 -37.08
C ALA A 110 -8.02 -1.97 -36.92
N ASP A 111 -6.80 -2.53 -37.12
CA ASP A 111 -5.48 -1.87 -37.05
C ASP A 111 -5.01 -1.51 -35.62
N TYR A 112 -5.76 -1.82 -34.55
CA TYR A 112 -5.37 -1.59 -33.16
C TYR A 112 -4.89 -2.86 -32.49
N GLN A 113 -3.93 -2.74 -31.58
CA GLN A 113 -3.63 -3.77 -30.59
C GLN A 113 -4.87 -3.94 -29.69
N GLU A 114 -5.42 -5.14 -29.63
CA GLU A 114 -6.68 -5.42 -28.92
C GLU A 114 -6.64 -6.83 -28.34
N GLY A 115 -7.17 -7.05 -27.11
CA GLY A 115 -7.16 -8.36 -26.49
C GLY A 115 -5.79 -8.73 -25.92
N ASP A 116 -5.44 -10.03 -25.92
CA ASP A 116 -4.19 -10.49 -25.31
C ASP A 116 -2.98 -10.26 -26.21
N GLY A 117 -1.89 -9.75 -25.62
CA GLY A 117 -0.65 -9.50 -26.33
C GLY A 117 0.58 -9.31 -25.44
N THR A 118 1.75 -9.43 -26.06
CA THR A 118 3.05 -9.21 -25.43
C THR A 118 3.79 -8.09 -26.16
N MET A 119 4.20 -7.08 -25.41
CA MET A 119 5.14 -6.06 -25.88
C MET A 119 6.54 -6.36 -25.34
N TYR A 120 7.49 -6.44 -26.24
CA TYR A 120 8.92 -6.50 -25.93
C TYR A 120 9.52 -5.13 -26.23
N TYR A 121 10.00 -4.44 -25.22
CA TYR A 121 10.62 -3.13 -25.37
C TYR A 121 12.12 -3.27 -25.64
N TYR A 122 12.68 -2.36 -26.42
CA TYR A 122 14.11 -2.35 -26.80
C TYR A 122 15.05 -2.27 -25.58
N ASN A 123 14.59 -1.67 -24.48
CA ASN A 123 15.33 -1.56 -23.24
C ASN A 123 15.39 -2.88 -22.44
N GLY A 124 14.66 -3.91 -22.90
CA GLY A 124 14.58 -5.24 -22.29
C GLY A 124 13.43 -5.40 -21.30
N ASP A 125 12.56 -4.41 -21.14
CA ASP A 125 11.30 -4.57 -20.42
C ASP A 125 10.32 -5.43 -21.22
N THR A 126 9.32 -6.00 -20.53
CA THR A 126 8.23 -6.73 -21.18
C THR A 126 6.90 -6.40 -20.55
N TYR A 127 5.85 -6.38 -21.36
CA TYR A 127 4.48 -6.38 -20.87
C TYR A 127 3.73 -7.57 -21.48
N VAL A 128 3.06 -8.35 -20.65
CA VAL A 128 2.19 -9.46 -21.07
C VAL A 128 0.82 -9.20 -20.45
N GLY A 129 -0.19 -9.00 -21.28
CA GLY A 129 -1.52 -8.71 -20.77
C GLY A 129 -2.51 -8.26 -21.83
N GLN A 130 -3.58 -7.65 -21.36
CA GLN A 130 -4.68 -7.20 -22.19
C GLN A 130 -4.40 -5.80 -22.74
N TRP A 131 -4.91 -5.58 -23.95
CA TRP A 131 -4.78 -4.34 -24.73
C TRP A 131 -6.16 -3.87 -25.18
N GLN A 132 -6.34 -2.58 -25.23
CA GLN A 132 -7.51 -1.95 -25.80
C GLN A 132 -7.08 -0.68 -26.55
N LYS A 133 -7.28 -0.65 -27.87
CA LYS A 133 -6.92 0.48 -28.75
C LYS A 133 -5.50 0.97 -28.52
N ASP A 134 -4.52 0.06 -28.64
CA ASP A 134 -3.09 0.28 -28.48
C ASP A 134 -2.62 0.61 -27.05
N MET A 135 -3.52 0.67 -26.05
CA MET A 135 -3.20 0.94 -24.66
C MET A 135 -3.30 -0.33 -23.81
N ARG A 136 -2.41 -0.48 -22.83
CA ARG A 136 -2.51 -1.54 -21.82
C ARG A 136 -3.80 -1.34 -21.03
N SER A 137 -4.62 -2.37 -20.94
CA SER A 137 -5.93 -2.34 -20.27
C SER A 137 -6.24 -3.70 -19.68
N GLY A 138 -7.11 -3.79 -18.66
CA GLY A 138 -7.44 -5.06 -18.01
C GLY A 138 -6.26 -5.66 -17.25
N LYS A 139 -6.17 -7.00 -17.20
CA LYS A 139 -5.10 -7.70 -16.47
C LYS A 139 -3.80 -7.74 -17.25
N GLY A 140 -2.69 -7.51 -16.57
CA GLY A 140 -1.37 -7.60 -17.19
C GLY A 140 -0.21 -7.62 -16.23
N VAL A 141 0.93 -8.07 -16.73
CA VAL A 141 2.20 -8.17 -16.03
C VAL A 141 3.24 -7.35 -16.76
N TYR A 142 3.77 -6.35 -16.10
CA TYR A 142 4.94 -5.60 -16.58
C TYR A 142 6.18 -6.03 -15.82
N THR A 143 7.21 -6.41 -16.53
CA THR A 143 8.51 -6.79 -15.97
C THR A 143 9.56 -5.85 -16.48
N TRP A 144 10.19 -5.12 -15.57
CA TRP A 144 11.32 -4.26 -15.89
C TRP A 144 12.62 -5.07 -15.96
N LYS A 145 13.47 -4.79 -16.89
CA LYS A 145 14.81 -5.39 -17.01
C LYS A 145 15.61 -5.26 -15.72
N ALA A 146 15.40 -4.19 -14.95
CA ALA A 146 16.03 -3.95 -13.65
C ALA A 146 15.56 -4.91 -12.55
N GLY A 147 14.59 -5.80 -12.82
CA GLY A 147 14.10 -6.82 -11.90
C GLY A 147 12.85 -6.42 -11.10
N ALA A 148 12.29 -5.22 -11.32
CA ALA A 148 10.96 -4.90 -10.80
C ALA A 148 9.88 -5.65 -11.58
N LYS A 149 8.73 -5.89 -10.93
CA LYS A 149 7.57 -6.53 -11.54
C LYS A 149 6.29 -5.90 -11.00
N TYR A 150 5.35 -5.56 -11.89
CA TYR A 150 3.97 -5.26 -11.53
C TYR A 150 3.05 -6.32 -12.13
N GLU A 151 2.14 -6.84 -11.32
CA GLU A 151 1.10 -7.78 -11.73
C GLU A 151 -0.23 -7.27 -11.20
N GLY A 152 -1.12 -6.85 -12.08
CA GLY A 152 -2.37 -6.23 -11.67
C GLY A 152 -3.22 -5.75 -12.83
N THR A 153 -4.14 -4.84 -12.51
CA THR A 153 -5.01 -4.23 -13.51
C THR A 153 -4.43 -2.94 -14.05
N TRP A 154 -4.77 -2.67 -15.31
CA TRP A 154 -4.34 -1.53 -16.10
C TRP A 154 -5.53 -0.81 -16.71
N LYS A 155 -5.43 0.48 -16.84
CA LYS A 155 -6.39 1.32 -17.55
C LYS A 155 -5.64 2.45 -18.23
N ASP A 156 -5.83 2.56 -19.57
CA ASP A 156 -5.22 3.62 -20.39
C ASP A 156 -3.72 3.78 -20.10
N ASP A 157 -2.96 2.64 -20.18
CA ASP A 157 -1.52 2.54 -19.93
C ASP A 157 -1.06 2.77 -18.48
N LYS A 158 -1.96 2.99 -17.53
CA LYS A 158 -1.65 3.22 -16.13
C LYS A 158 -2.05 2.04 -15.26
N LYS A 159 -1.31 1.81 -14.16
CA LYS A 159 -1.75 0.89 -13.10
C LYS A 159 -3.02 1.46 -12.49
N ASP A 160 -4.09 0.68 -12.47
CA ASP A 160 -5.40 1.12 -11.97
C ASP A 160 -6.21 -0.09 -11.47
N GLY A 161 -6.72 -0.04 -10.25
CA GLY A 161 -7.37 -1.14 -9.54
C GLY A 161 -6.39 -1.97 -8.70
N GLN A 162 -6.59 -3.27 -8.55
CA GLN A 162 -5.77 -4.14 -7.70
C GLN A 162 -4.47 -4.54 -8.39
N GLY A 163 -3.36 -4.51 -7.65
CA GLY A 163 -2.07 -4.94 -8.17
C GLY A 163 -0.98 -5.14 -7.14
N LEU A 164 -0.07 -6.05 -7.47
CA LEU A 164 1.15 -6.34 -6.74
C LEU A 164 2.35 -5.74 -7.49
N MET A 165 3.04 -4.81 -6.85
CA MET A 165 4.33 -4.30 -7.27
C MET A 165 5.43 -4.92 -6.40
N VAL A 166 6.47 -5.44 -7.03
CA VAL A 166 7.69 -5.92 -6.37
C VAL A 166 8.86 -5.13 -6.95
N TRP A 167 9.61 -4.46 -6.10
CA TRP A 167 10.80 -3.69 -6.50
C TRP A 167 12.06 -4.57 -6.53
N PRO A 168 13.15 -4.10 -7.15
CA PRO A 168 14.41 -4.87 -7.25
C PRO A 168 15.02 -5.19 -5.88
N ASP A 169 14.81 -4.34 -4.87
CA ASP A 169 15.26 -4.52 -3.49
C ASP A 169 14.41 -5.54 -2.69
N LYS A 170 13.38 -6.14 -3.34
CA LYS A 170 12.41 -7.06 -2.78
C LYS A 170 11.36 -6.44 -1.86
N SER A 171 11.35 -5.13 -1.68
CA SER A 171 10.17 -4.48 -1.12
C SER A 171 8.96 -4.72 -2.04
N SER A 172 7.75 -4.69 -1.48
CA SER A 172 6.55 -4.95 -2.28
C SER A 172 5.35 -4.16 -1.76
N TYR A 173 4.45 -3.85 -2.69
CA TYR A 173 3.14 -3.31 -2.38
C TYR A 173 2.05 -4.14 -3.04
N ASN A 174 1.06 -4.55 -2.26
CA ASN A 174 -0.13 -5.24 -2.75
C ASN A 174 -1.37 -4.47 -2.28
N GLY A 175 -2.11 -3.91 -3.21
CA GLY A 175 -3.27 -3.07 -2.88
C GLY A 175 -3.86 -2.33 -4.07
N ASP A 176 -4.61 -1.27 -3.74
CA ASP A 176 -5.30 -0.43 -4.72
C ASP A 176 -4.35 0.56 -5.39
N TRP A 177 -4.58 0.77 -6.69
CA TRP A 177 -3.88 1.71 -7.55
C TRP A 177 -4.89 2.59 -8.28
N VAL A 178 -4.60 3.86 -8.40
CA VAL A 178 -5.33 4.80 -9.23
C VAL A 178 -4.32 5.62 -10.03
N ALA A 179 -4.38 5.51 -11.37
CA ALA A 179 -3.53 6.27 -12.29
C ALA A 179 -2.04 6.27 -11.90
N ASP A 180 -1.47 5.07 -11.63
CA ASP A 180 -0.09 4.77 -11.22
C ASP A 180 0.27 5.05 -9.75
N SER A 181 -0.58 5.70 -8.97
CA SER A 181 -0.37 5.98 -7.55
C SER A 181 -1.02 4.92 -6.66
N ARG A 182 -0.39 4.61 -5.52
CA ARG A 182 -1.03 3.79 -4.47
C ARG A 182 -2.16 4.60 -3.84
N GLU A 183 -3.33 3.98 -3.78
CA GLU A 183 -4.54 4.62 -3.27
C GLU A 183 -5.37 3.59 -2.49
N GLY A 184 -6.37 4.00 -1.69
CA GLY A 184 -7.26 3.08 -1.00
C GLY A 184 -6.56 2.15 -0.01
N LYS A 185 -6.84 0.85 -0.06
CA LYS A 185 -6.28 -0.15 0.87
C LYS A 185 -5.06 -0.85 0.29
N GLY A 186 -4.03 -1.03 1.12
CA GLY A 186 -2.86 -1.78 0.67
C GLY A 186 -1.92 -2.22 1.78
N THR A 187 -1.08 -3.19 1.44
CA THR A 187 0.00 -3.71 2.26
C THR A 187 1.33 -3.39 1.63
N PHE A 188 2.21 -2.71 2.34
CA PHE A 188 3.59 -2.49 1.94
C PHE A 188 4.52 -3.33 2.83
N GLN A 189 5.35 -4.15 2.21
CA GLN A 189 6.42 -4.90 2.85
C GLN A 189 7.75 -4.21 2.55
N TYR A 190 8.42 -3.74 3.58
CA TYR A 190 9.71 -3.06 3.47
C TYR A 190 10.86 -4.08 3.45
N VAL A 191 11.98 -3.69 2.86
CA VAL A 191 13.19 -4.53 2.75
C VAL A 191 13.80 -4.87 4.13
N ASN A 192 13.65 -3.98 5.11
CA ASN A 192 14.12 -4.18 6.49
C ASN A 192 13.24 -5.12 7.32
N GLY A 193 12.17 -5.66 6.74
CA GLY A 193 11.21 -6.54 7.40
C GLY A 193 10.01 -5.84 8.03
N ASP A 194 9.96 -4.51 8.05
CA ASP A 194 8.78 -3.76 8.47
C ASP A 194 7.60 -4.01 7.51
N LYS A 195 6.38 -3.84 8.00
CA LYS A 195 5.17 -3.98 7.21
C LYS A 195 4.13 -2.92 7.61
N TYR A 196 3.57 -2.26 6.61
CA TYR A 196 2.39 -1.41 6.79
C TYR A 196 1.17 -2.03 6.13
N VAL A 197 0.04 -2.02 6.83
CA VAL A 197 -1.27 -2.45 6.32
C VAL A 197 -2.28 -1.35 6.62
N GLY A 198 -2.84 -0.71 5.63
CA GLY A 198 -3.75 0.40 5.88
C GLY A 198 -4.16 1.17 4.65
N ASP A 199 -4.63 2.39 4.91
CA ASP A 199 -5.07 3.32 3.88
C ASP A 199 -3.89 4.05 3.25
N TRP A 200 -4.03 4.33 1.95
CA TRP A 200 -3.07 5.04 1.13
C TRP A 200 -3.77 6.18 0.40
N LYS A 201 -3.07 7.28 0.22
CA LYS A 201 -3.52 8.42 -0.57
C LYS A 201 -2.31 9.04 -1.28
N ALA A 202 -2.35 9.09 -2.61
CA ALA A 202 -1.28 9.65 -3.43
C ALA A 202 0.12 9.14 -3.02
N ASP A 203 0.28 7.79 -2.94
CA ASP A 203 1.52 7.10 -2.55
C ASP A 203 1.95 7.25 -1.09
N ILE A 204 1.14 7.91 -0.23
CA ILE A 204 1.47 8.20 1.16
C ILE A 204 0.50 7.45 2.09
N GLN A 205 1.00 6.95 3.24
CA GLN A 205 0.17 6.38 4.30
C GLN A 205 -0.82 7.42 4.80
N HIS A 206 -2.09 7.04 4.89
CA HIS A 206 -3.18 7.94 5.29
C HIS A 206 -4.27 7.16 6.02
N GLY A 207 -5.24 7.87 6.65
CA GLY A 207 -6.39 7.24 7.29
C GLY A 207 -6.02 6.25 8.39
N LYS A 208 -6.57 5.04 8.37
CA LYS A 208 -6.29 4.01 9.37
C LYS A 208 -5.22 3.05 8.88
N GLY A 209 -4.29 2.71 9.77
CA GLY A 209 -3.23 1.76 9.43
C GLY A 209 -2.61 1.04 10.62
N ILE A 210 -1.99 -0.09 10.31
CA ILE A 210 -1.20 -0.89 11.25
C ILE A 210 0.22 -0.96 10.70
N TYR A 211 1.18 -0.56 11.52
CA TYR A 211 2.60 -0.71 11.22
C TYR A 211 3.21 -1.79 12.12
N TYR A 212 3.80 -2.77 11.52
CA TYR A 212 4.57 -3.82 12.19
C TYR A 212 6.04 -3.53 11.98
N PHE A 213 6.74 -3.28 13.06
CA PHE A 213 8.18 -3.06 13.05
C PHE A 213 8.91 -4.40 13.04
N SER A 214 10.02 -4.48 12.37
CA SER A 214 10.89 -5.66 12.38
C SER A 214 11.49 -5.96 13.76
N SER A 215 11.51 -4.95 14.66
CA SER A 215 11.83 -5.11 16.08
C SER A 215 10.85 -6.02 16.82
N GLY A 216 9.63 -6.15 16.33
CA GLY A 216 8.50 -6.82 16.96
C GLY A 216 7.49 -5.86 17.61
N ASP A 217 7.73 -4.57 17.55
CA ASP A 217 6.76 -3.55 17.97
C ASP A 217 5.62 -3.44 16.95
N ARG A 218 4.51 -2.85 17.37
CA ARG A 218 3.35 -2.61 16.51
C ARG A 218 2.68 -1.28 16.87
N TYR A 219 2.34 -0.51 15.84
CA TYR A 219 1.44 0.63 15.97
C TYR A 219 0.14 0.37 15.19
N GLU A 220 -0.99 0.78 15.75
CA GLU A 220 -2.29 0.77 15.09
C GLU A 220 -3.01 2.09 15.39
N GLY A 221 -3.35 2.86 14.36
CA GLY A 221 -3.99 4.15 14.58
C GLY A 221 -4.18 4.97 13.32
N ASP A 222 -4.32 6.29 13.52
CA ASP A 222 -4.52 7.25 12.45
C ASP A 222 -3.20 7.71 11.83
N TYR A 223 -3.24 7.95 10.52
CA TYR A 223 -2.14 8.51 9.72
C TYR A 223 -2.62 9.70 8.90
N VAL A 224 -1.84 10.76 8.87
CA VAL A 224 -1.98 11.89 7.96
C VAL A 224 -0.62 12.20 7.37
N GLU A 225 -0.53 12.23 6.03
CA GLU A 225 0.71 12.51 5.30
C GLU A 225 1.93 11.69 5.76
N GLY A 226 1.68 10.39 6.07
CA GLY A 226 2.71 9.45 6.49
C GLY A 226 3.03 9.47 7.98
N GLU A 227 2.52 10.44 8.73
CA GLU A 227 2.80 10.59 10.16
C GLU A 227 1.67 10.02 11.02
N ARG A 228 2.03 9.35 12.13
CA ARG A 228 1.08 8.89 13.13
C ARG A 228 0.43 10.09 13.80
N THR A 229 -0.89 10.11 13.87
CA THR A 229 -1.65 11.22 14.44
C THR A 229 -2.94 10.73 15.09
N GLY A 230 -3.70 11.63 15.74
CA GLY A 230 -4.98 11.28 16.33
C GLY A 230 -4.87 10.16 17.35
N LYS A 231 -5.81 9.23 17.37
CA LYS A 231 -5.83 8.11 18.33
C LYS A 231 -5.09 6.89 17.79
N GLY A 232 -4.30 6.26 18.65
CA GLY A 232 -3.56 5.05 18.31
C GLY A 232 -3.18 4.19 19.50
N ILE A 233 -2.73 3.00 19.16
CA ILE A 233 -2.21 2.00 20.10
C ILE A 233 -0.79 1.66 19.65
N TYR A 234 0.17 1.81 20.53
CA TYR A 234 1.54 1.33 20.31
C TYR A 234 1.84 0.19 21.28
N VAL A 235 2.21 -0.96 20.77
CA VAL A 235 2.57 -2.14 21.54
C VAL A 235 4.04 -2.43 21.31
N HIS A 236 4.82 -2.39 22.37
CA HIS A 236 6.21 -2.79 22.37
C HIS A 236 6.38 -4.31 22.42
N LYS A 237 7.44 -4.82 21.84
CA LYS A 237 7.78 -6.26 21.87
C LYS A 237 7.87 -6.85 23.28
N ASN A 238 8.28 -6.04 24.26
CA ASN A 238 8.39 -6.45 25.67
C ASN A 238 7.04 -6.53 26.41
N GLY A 239 5.93 -6.16 25.75
CA GLY A 239 4.58 -6.15 26.29
C GLY A 239 4.13 -4.80 26.86
N ASP A 240 4.99 -3.79 26.91
CA ASP A 240 4.56 -2.43 27.24
C ASP A 240 3.61 -1.93 26.15
N ASN A 241 2.62 -1.13 26.53
CA ASN A 241 1.72 -0.55 25.53
C ASN A 241 1.31 0.88 25.92
N TYR A 242 1.08 1.66 24.86
CA TYR A 242 0.48 2.99 24.95
C TYR A 242 -0.83 3.02 24.17
N VAL A 243 -1.86 3.57 24.77
CA VAL A 243 -3.16 3.85 24.15
C VAL A 243 -3.47 5.32 24.36
N GLY A 244 -3.49 6.10 23.30
CA GLY A 244 -3.69 7.55 23.46
C GLY A 244 -3.60 8.31 22.17
N GLU A 245 -3.36 9.62 22.32
CA GLU A 245 -3.23 10.55 21.20
C GLU A 245 -1.79 10.62 20.70
N PHE A 246 -1.66 10.83 19.39
CA PHE A 246 -0.40 11.02 18.69
C PHE A 246 -0.44 12.34 17.91
N LYS A 247 0.70 12.99 17.80
CA LYS A 247 0.91 14.17 16.97
C LYS A 247 2.31 14.12 16.38
N ASN A 248 2.42 14.24 15.05
CA ASN A 248 3.70 14.19 14.32
C ASN A 248 4.55 12.96 14.67
N GLY A 249 3.89 11.78 14.79
CA GLY A 249 4.56 10.54 15.13
C GLY A 249 4.84 10.29 16.62
N GLU A 250 4.60 11.26 17.51
CA GLU A 250 4.93 11.21 18.94
C GLU A 250 3.67 11.12 19.81
N GLN A 251 3.80 10.49 21.01
CA GLN A 251 2.73 10.47 22.00
C GLN A 251 2.47 11.89 22.49
N SER A 252 1.21 12.33 22.44
CA SER A 252 0.81 13.69 22.78
C SER A 252 -0.64 13.69 23.28
N GLY A 253 -1.07 14.74 23.97
CA GLY A 253 -2.43 14.81 24.50
C GLY A 253 -2.71 13.82 25.63
N GLN A 254 -3.89 13.19 25.64
CA GLN A 254 -4.26 12.22 26.66
C GLN A 254 -3.86 10.80 26.26
N GLY A 255 -3.30 10.04 27.21
CA GLY A 255 -2.92 8.66 26.95
C GLY A 255 -2.63 7.84 28.20
N THR A 256 -2.77 6.53 28.03
CA THR A 256 -2.48 5.52 29.05
C THR A 256 -1.28 4.70 28.60
N PHE A 257 -0.26 4.64 29.42
CA PHE A 257 0.89 3.75 29.23
C PHE A 257 0.83 2.64 30.29
N THR A 258 0.84 1.40 29.83
CA THR A 258 0.88 0.22 30.70
C THR A 258 2.20 -0.50 30.49
N TRP A 259 2.99 -0.62 31.56
CA TRP A 259 4.22 -1.39 31.54
C TRP A 259 3.94 -2.88 31.73
N SER A 260 4.74 -3.71 31.13
CA SER A 260 4.70 -5.18 31.31
C SER A 260 4.90 -5.63 32.77
N THR A 261 5.47 -4.76 33.60
CA THR A 261 5.59 -4.95 35.06
C THR A 261 4.29 -4.78 35.84
N GLY A 262 3.23 -4.29 35.16
CA GLY A 262 1.94 -3.97 35.75
C GLY A 262 1.77 -2.54 36.25
N ALA A 263 2.79 -1.70 36.12
CA ALA A 263 2.64 -0.26 36.36
C ALA A 263 1.77 0.38 35.27
N VAL A 264 1.06 1.46 35.62
CA VAL A 264 0.17 2.19 34.70
C VAL A 264 0.35 3.70 34.92
N TYR A 265 0.46 4.45 33.82
CA TYR A 265 0.31 5.90 33.82
C TYR A 265 -0.90 6.27 32.96
N GLU A 266 -1.76 7.11 33.47
CA GLU A 266 -2.86 7.73 32.74
C GLU A 266 -2.79 9.24 32.91
N GLY A 267 -2.63 9.98 31.80
CA GLY A 267 -2.48 11.42 31.91
C GLY A 267 -2.05 12.11 30.61
N GLN A 268 -1.51 13.30 30.78
CA GLN A 268 -1.07 14.17 29.68
C GLN A 268 0.34 13.82 29.21
N TRP A 269 0.55 13.92 27.91
CA TRP A 269 1.80 13.69 27.20
C TRP A 269 2.14 14.86 26.30
N ILE A 270 3.42 15.19 26.21
CA ILE A 270 3.96 16.14 25.26
C ILE A 270 5.23 15.50 24.69
N ASP A 271 5.24 15.23 23.37
CA ASP A 271 6.40 14.73 22.63
C ASP A 271 7.07 13.53 23.31
N ASN A 272 6.28 12.48 23.60
CA ASN A 272 6.67 11.23 24.30
C ASN A 272 7.02 11.40 25.78
N VAL A 273 6.79 12.57 26.39
CA VAL A 273 7.15 12.87 27.77
C VAL A 273 5.89 13.08 28.60
N ARG A 274 5.78 12.43 29.76
CA ARG A 274 4.68 12.67 30.71
C ARG A 274 4.76 14.10 31.23
N SER A 275 3.64 14.84 31.13
CA SER A 275 3.57 16.26 31.47
C SER A 275 2.15 16.63 31.89
N GLY A 276 1.97 17.78 32.58
CA GLY A 276 0.64 18.21 33.01
C GLY A 276 0.04 17.37 34.13
N LYS A 277 -1.22 17.04 34.06
CA LYS A 277 -1.89 16.20 35.09
C LYS A 277 -1.83 14.75 34.70
N GLY A 278 -1.56 13.87 35.70
CA GLY A 278 -1.54 12.44 35.48
C GLY A 278 -1.61 11.61 36.77
N HIS A 279 -2.15 10.44 36.61
CA HIS A 279 -2.22 9.39 37.62
C HIS A 279 -1.21 8.29 37.28
N TYR A 280 -0.38 7.91 38.23
CA TYR A 280 0.57 6.80 38.10
C TYR A 280 0.36 5.78 39.21
N LYS A 281 0.22 4.53 38.81
CA LYS A 281 0.14 3.38 39.72
C LYS A 281 1.37 2.51 39.51
N TRP A 282 2.19 2.37 40.54
CA TRP A 282 3.35 1.47 40.55
C TRP A 282 2.93 0.00 40.69
N ALA A 283 3.77 -0.90 40.24
CA ALA A 283 3.54 -2.34 40.38
C ALA A 283 3.47 -2.83 41.85
N ASN A 284 4.09 -2.08 42.80
CA ASN A 284 4.03 -2.37 44.21
C ASN A 284 2.73 -1.91 44.89
N GLY A 285 1.85 -1.22 44.15
CA GLY A 285 0.58 -0.70 44.61
C GLY A 285 0.57 0.73 45.10
N ASP A 286 1.70 1.42 45.12
CA ASP A 286 1.73 2.88 45.35
C ASP A 286 1.03 3.62 44.19
N GLU A 287 0.43 4.76 44.50
CA GLU A 287 -0.28 5.58 43.51
C GLU A 287 0.08 7.06 43.67
N TYR A 288 0.31 7.77 42.56
CA TYR A 288 0.50 9.22 42.55
C TYR A 288 -0.52 9.87 41.63
N ASP A 289 -1.19 10.90 42.12
CA ASP A 289 -2.10 11.73 41.35
C ASP A 289 -1.68 13.20 41.50
N GLY A 290 -1.28 13.85 40.40
CA GLY A 290 -0.79 15.23 40.49
C GLY A 290 -0.15 15.76 39.23
N ASP A 291 0.71 16.78 39.43
CA ASP A 291 1.43 17.46 38.37
C ASP A 291 2.68 16.69 37.94
N TRP A 292 2.90 16.65 36.64
CA TRP A 292 4.03 15.99 35.98
C TRP A 292 4.81 16.98 35.13
N LYS A 293 6.12 16.86 35.15
CA LYS A 293 7.04 17.62 34.29
C LYS A 293 8.26 16.78 33.95
N ASN A 294 8.57 16.64 32.65
CA ASN A 294 9.72 15.87 32.20
C ASN A 294 9.78 14.46 32.82
N ASP A 295 8.67 13.69 32.72
CA ASP A 295 8.52 12.34 33.26
C ASP A 295 8.56 12.18 34.78
N MET A 296 8.58 13.25 35.55
CA MET A 296 8.67 13.25 37.01
C MET A 296 7.48 13.99 37.65
N PRO A 297 6.98 13.54 38.80
CA PRO A 297 6.17 14.37 39.69
C PRO A 297 6.84 15.72 39.97
N ASP A 298 6.15 16.83 39.63
CA ASP A 298 6.70 18.19 39.81
C ASP A 298 5.55 19.20 39.86
N GLY A 299 5.28 19.76 41.01
CA GLY A 299 4.11 20.59 41.33
C GLY A 299 3.32 20.03 42.49
N GLU A 300 2.00 20.18 42.49
CA GLU A 300 1.15 19.69 43.57
C GLU A 300 0.64 18.27 43.27
N GLY A 301 0.61 17.41 44.31
CA GLY A 301 0.14 16.05 44.12
C GLY A 301 -0.19 15.29 45.40
N VAL A 302 -0.71 14.10 45.20
CA VAL A 302 -1.06 13.14 46.24
C VAL A 302 -0.35 11.82 45.97
N LEU A 303 0.48 11.37 46.89
CA LEU A 303 1.10 10.06 46.88
C LEU A 303 0.38 9.17 47.94
N THR A 304 -0.18 8.06 47.46
CA THR A 304 -0.76 7.04 48.33
C THR A 304 0.14 5.80 48.26
N MET A 305 0.72 5.41 49.36
CA MET A 305 1.57 4.22 49.46
C MET A 305 0.72 2.96 49.61
N ALA A 306 1.25 1.82 49.24
CA ALA A 306 0.55 0.53 49.32
C ALA A 306 0.13 0.15 50.76
N ASP A 307 0.82 0.68 51.77
CA ASP A 307 0.47 0.52 53.18
C ASP A 307 -0.71 1.42 53.62
N GLY A 308 -1.21 2.30 52.76
CA GLY A 308 -2.27 3.25 53.02
C GLY A 308 -1.78 4.62 53.53
N THR A 309 -0.49 4.84 53.70
CA THR A 309 0.06 6.15 54.04
C THR A 309 -0.19 7.10 52.87
N ARG A 310 -0.68 8.31 53.13
CA ARG A 310 -1.01 9.30 52.13
C ARG A 310 -0.26 10.60 52.38
N TYR A 311 0.52 11.05 51.42
CA TYR A 311 1.12 12.39 51.35
C TYR A 311 0.34 13.28 50.40
N THR A 312 0.08 14.51 50.82
CA THR A 312 -0.50 15.57 49.97
C THR A 312 0.33 16.82 50.10
N GLY A 313 0.83 17.34 49.00
CA GLY A 313 1.70 18.53 48.99
C GLY A 313 2.52 18.66 47.73
N GLY A 314 3.58 19.51 47.83
CA GLY A 314 4.48 19.82 46.74
C GLY A 314 5.44 18.68 46.40
N PHE A 315 5.77 18.59 45.15
CA PHE A 315 6.81 17.71 44.58
C PHE A 315 7.78 18.51 43.71
N SER A 316 9.03 18.12 43.70
CA SER A 316 10.02 18.62 42.78
C SER A 316 10.92 17.47 42.33
N LYS A 317 11.04 17.27 41.00
CA LYS A 317 11.88 16.21 40.41
C LYS A 317 11.62 14.83 41.02
N GLY A 318 10.36 14.52 41.27
CA GLY A 318 9.90 13.20 41.78
C GLY A 318 10.01 13.04 43.30
N MET A 319 10.40 14.08 44.05
CA MET A 319 10.56 14.04 45.50
C MET A 319 9.61 15.03 46.19
N GLU A 320 9.13 14.72 47.39
CA GLU A 320 8.34 15.63 48.22
C GLU A 320 9.18 16.88 48.52
N GLU A 321 8.60 18.07 48.28
CA GLU A 321 9.26 19.36 48.44
C GLU A 321 8.25 20.40 48.97
N GLY A 322 8.69 21.28 49.86
CA GLY A 322 7.83 22.37 50.38
C GLY A 322 6.89 21.90 51.47
N LYS A 323 5.73 22.53 51.60
CA LYS A 323 4.72 22.17 52.60
C LYS A 323 3.96 20.93 52.19
N GLY A 324 3.67 20.09 53.15
CA GLY A 324 2.87 18.87 52.92
C GLY A 324 2.24 18.31 54.17
N VAL A 325 1.22 17.47 53.92
CA VAL A 325 0.50 16.73 54.96
C VAL A 325 0.68 15.24 54.69
N MET A 326 1.10 14.51 55.68
CA MET A 326 1.18 13.05 55.64
C MET A 326 0.17 12.44 56.65
N LEU A 327 -0.64 11.53 56.17
CA LEU A 327 -1.62 10.78 57.00
C LEU A 327 -1.25 9.29 56.96
N THR A 328 -0.99 8.74 58.13
CA THR A 328 -0.68 7.32 58.27
C THR A 328 -1.96 6.46 58.49
N PRO A 329 -1.95 5.15 58.22
CA PRO A 329 -3.11 4.27 58.40
C PRO A 329 -3.66 4.21 59.83
N ASP A 330 -2.81 4.41 60.82
CA ASP A 330 -3.21 4.49 62.24
C ASP A 330 -3.81 5.84 62.64
N GLY A 331 -3.92 6.79 61.69
CA GLY A 331 -4.58 8.08 61.83
C GLY A 331 -3.69 9.21 62.34
N ILE A 332 -2.37 9.02 62.42
CA ILE A 332 -1.45 10.11 62.71
C ILE A 332 -1.32 11.03 61.51
N ARG A 333 -1.60 12.33 61.71
CA ARG A 333 -1.50 13.38 60.73
C ARG A 333 -0.27 14.24 61.03
N PHE A 334 0.74 14.14 60.16
CA PHE A 334 1.91 15.05 60.17
C PHE A 334 1.59 16.21 59.25
N GLU A 335 1.83 17.45 59.73
CA GLU A 335 1.78 18.67 58.95
C GLU A 335 3.08 19.41 59.12
N GLY A 336 3.81 19.63 58.00
CA GLY A 336 5.12 20.23 58.05
C GLY A 336 5.70 20.50 56.69
N SER A 337 7.05 20.65 56.63
CA SER A 337 7.75 20.83 55.37
C SER A 337 8.59 19.62 55.02
N PHE A 338 8.86 19.48 53.73
CA PHE A 338 9.71 18.45 53.17
C PHE A 338 10.79 19.09 52.29
N LYS A 339 11.94 18.47 52.21
CA LYS A 339 13.04 18.85 51.35
C LYS A 339 13.72 17.60 50.81
N GLN A 340 13.74 17.46 49.48
CA GLN A 340 14.33 16.30 48.80
C GLN A 340 13.83 14.96 49.35
N GLY A 341 12.47 14.82 49.52
CA GLY A 341 11.83 13.62 50.01
C GLY A 341 11.94 13.38 51.55
N LYS A 342 12.50 14.34 52.30
CA LYS A 342 12.74 14.19 53.73
C LYS A 342 12.02 15.27 54.54
N LYS A 343 11.41 14.89 55.68
CA LYS A 343 10.87 15.87 56.64
C LYS A 343 11.92 16.91 57.00
N HIS A 344 11.54 18.17 56.90
CA HIS A 344 12.48 19.29 57.14
C HIS A 344 11.72 20.52 57.69
N GLY A 345 12.28 21.22 58.69
CA GLY A 345 11.65 22.39 59.28
C GLY A 345 10.64 22.10 60.35
N PRO A 346 9.87 23.11 60.81
CA PRO A 346 8.84 22.98 61.82
C PRO A 346 7.71 22.02 61.41
N PHE A 347 7.19 21.27 62.37
CA PHE A 347 6.05 20.33 62.14
C PHE A 347 5.13 20.26 63.36
N VAL A 348 3.91 19.76 63.11
CA VAL A 348 2.94 19.34 64.10
C VAL A 348 2.42 17.95 63.71
N GLU A 349 2.37 17.06 64.67
CA GLU A 349 1.67 15.75 64.53
C GLU A 349 0.46 15.75 65.44
N THR A 350 -0.68 15.29 64.87
CA THR A 350 -1.94 15.10 65.58
C THR A 350 -2.40 13.66 65.43
N ASP A 351 -3.15 13.18 66.43
CA ASP A 351 -3.87 11.91 66.35
C ASP A 351 -5.16 12.04 65.55
N LYS A 352 -5.91 10.93 65.40
CA LYS A 352 -7.18 10.89 64.65
C LYS A 352 -8.26 11.82 65.22
N ASP A 353 -8.18 12.21 66.50
CA ASP A 353 -9.12 13.11 67.16
C ASP A 353 -8.64 14.60 67.09
N GLY A 354 -7.53 14.85 66.40
CA GLY A 354 -6.98 16.20 66.17
C GLY A 354 -6.12 16.72 67.38
N LYS A 355 -5.88 15.88 68.38
CA LYS A 355 -5.02 16.26 69.54
C LYS A 355 -3.55 16.22 69.12
N ILE A 356 -2.82 17.23 69.46
CA ILE A 356 -1.35 17.31 69.24
C ILE A 356 -0.67 16.21 70.07
N VAL A 357 0.02 15.28 69.34
CA VAL A 357 0.82 14.22 69.94
C VAL A 357 2.31 14.58 69.98
N ARG A 358 2.75 15.38 68.97
CA ARG A 358 4.13 15.82 68.86
C ARG A 358 4.27 17.09 68.02
N LYS A 359 5.17 17.97 68.40
CA LYS A 359 5.63 19.12 67.58
C LYS A 359 7.12 19.28 67.72
N GLY A 360 7.76 19.91 66.74
CA GLY A 360 9.20 20.11 66.76
C GLY A 360 9.75 20.60 65.45
N VAL A 361 11.05 20.30 65.26
CA VAL A 361 11.78 20.65 64.05
C VAL A 361 12.53 19.43 63.51
N TYR A 362 12.34 19.13 62.23
CA TYR A 362 13.15 18.15 61.53
C TYR A 362 14.28 18.84 60.73
N LYS A 363 15.44 18.16 60.63
CA LYS A 363 16.56 18.57 59.78
C LYS A 363 16.93 17.37 58.91
N PHE A 364 16.54 17.41 57.63
CA PHE A 364 16.77 16.35 56.63
C PHE A 364 16.39 14.93 57.15
N GLY A 365 15.20 14.79 57.69
CA GLY A 365 14.67 13.53 58.20
C GLY A 365 15.06 13.18 59.63
N THR A 366 15.96 13.89 60.26
CA THR A 366 16.35 13.70 61.65
C THR A 366 15.62 14.70 62.56
N LEU A 367 14.99 14.21 63.65
CA LEU A 367 14.36 15.05 64.64
C LEU A 367 15.42 15.84 65.41
N ASP A 368 15.41 17.15 65.29
CA ASP A 368 16.41 18.04 65.91
C ASP A 368 15.93 18.49 67.32
N VAL A 369 14.67 18.95 67.41
CA VAL A 369 14.03 19.33 68.67
C VAL A 369 12.61 18.82 68.69
N ALA A 370 12.22 18.06 69.71
CA ALA A 370 10.85 17.66 70.01
C ALA A 370 10.30 18.40 71.19
N GLN A 371 9.06 18.90 71.06
CA GLN A 371 8.29 19.45 72.20
C GLN A 371 6.99 18.64 72.32
N LYS A 372 6.70 18.17 73.51
CA LYS A 372 5.42 17.51 73.84
C LYS A 372 4.29 18.50 74.07
#